data_a383ec92e3f960656e2ef7f5d789b642
#
_entry.id   a383ec92e3f960656e2ef7f5d789b642
#
_cell.length_a   1.000
_cell.length_b   1.000
_cell.length_c   1.000
_cell.angle_alpha   90.00
_cell.angle_beta   90.00
_cell.angle_gamma   90.00
#
_symmetry.space_group_name_H-M   'P 1'
#
loop_
_entity.id
_entity.type
_entity.pdbx_description
1 polymer ?
#
loop_
_entity_poly.entity_id
_entity_poly.type
_entity_poly.pdbx_seq_one_letter_code
_entity_poly.pdbx_strand_id
1 'polypeptide(L)'
;IDHIDFTIEEGEFVVILGPSGAGKSTLLNLLGGLDTVTSGKIIVDGNNIESFNDNQLTKYRAKNVGFIFQFYNLIPNLTALENVELMKDIVDVDIDGMKVLASVGLNRHANQFPSQLSGGEQQRVSIARAVAKKPSMLLCDEPTGALDSKTGVSILNLLQNMSVNNNSTVVIVTHNAILAKAADKVIRIKNGKIESITINENPKKVTDLEW
;
A
#
# COMPACT_ATOMS: atom_id res chain seq x y z
N ILE A 1 -3.40 4.80 18.90
CA ILE A 1 -3.07 3.37 18.98
C ILE A 1 -2.59 3.09 20.39
N ASP A 2 -3.13 2.07 21.02
CA ASP A 2 -2.92 1.80 22.43
C ASP A 2 -2.67 0.30 22.67
N HIS A 3 -1.44 -0.06 23.05
CA HIS A 3 -0.99 -1.40 23.41
C HIS A 3 -1.44 -2.46 22.39
N ILE A 4 -0.88 -2.39 21.18
CA ILE A 4 -1.15 -3.37 20.12
C ILE A 4 0.10 -4.19 19.82
N ASP A 5 -0.09 -5.51 19.68
CA ASP A 5 0.95 -6.46 19.30
C ASP A 5 0.45 -7.35 18.16
N PHE A 6 1.20 -7.45 17.09
CA PHE A 6 0.92 -8.34 15.97
C PHE A 6 2.18 -8.56 15.12
N THR A 7 2.14 -9.58 14.28
CA THR A 7 3.15 -9.88 13.29
C THR A 7 2.54 -9.96 11.90
N ILE A 8 3.32 -9.57 10.89
CA ILE A 8 3.01 -9.77 9.48
C ILE A 8 4.19 -10.49 8.88
N GLU A 9 3.93 -11.59 8.17
CA GLU A 9 4.96 -12.36 7.48
C GLU A 9 5.24 -11.76 6.10
N GLU A 10 6.43 -12.01 5.58
CA GLU A 10 6.80 -11.57 4.24
C GLU A 10 5.87 -12.17 3.17
N GLY A 11 5.41 -11.33 2.25
CA GLY A 11 4.51 -11.74 1.17
C GLY A 11 3.03 -11.87 1.58
N GLU A 12 2.66 -11.66 2.85
CA GLU A 12 1.25 -11.69 3.26
C GLU A 12 0.43 -10.53 2.63
N PHE A 13 -0.79 -10.84 2.23
CA PHE A 13 -1.84 -9.87 1.91
C PHE A 13 -2.70 -9.63 3.14
N VAL A 14 -2.44 -8.52 3.85
CA VAL A 14 -3.04 -8.20 5.14
C VAL A 14 -4.10 -7.12 5.00
N VAL A 15 -5.24 -7.32 5.62
CA VAL A 15 -6.32 -6.33 5.67
C VAL A 15 -6.55 -5.87 7.11
N ILE A 16 -6.43 -4.57 7.35
CA ILE A 16 -6.72 -3.93 8.62
C ILE A 16 -8.09 -3.28 8.53
N LEU A 17 -9.04 -3.79 9.29
CA LEU A 17 -10.43 -3.34 9.32
C LEU A 17 -10.74 -2.56 10.59
N GLY A 18 -11.64 -1.60 10.46
CA GLY A 18 -12.19 -0.87 11.60
C GLY A 18 -12.99 0.35 11.16
N PRO A 19 -13.81 0.92 12.05
CA PRO A 19 -14.57 2.12 11.74
C PRO A 19 -13.65 3.34 11.50
N SER A 20 -14.22 4.42 10.97
CA SER A 20 -13.50 5.69 10.87
C SER A 20 -13.04 6.15 12.26
N GLY A 21 -11.82 6.70 12.35
CA GLY A 21 -11.23 7.13 13.61
C GLY A 21 -10.69 6.00 14.51
N ALA A 22 -10.75 4.72 14.09
CA ALA A 22 -10.24 3.60 14.90
C ALA A 22 -8.71 3.56 15.07
N GLY A 23 -7.95 4.40 14.31
CA GLY A 23 -6.49 4.44 14.36
C GLY A 23 -5.80 3.67 13.23
N LYS A 24 -6.53 3.22 12.20
CA LYS A 24 -5.98 2.45 11.07
C LYS A 24 -4.88 3.20 10.31
N SER A 25 -5.15 4.43 9.87
CA SER A 25 -4.16 5.27 9.16
C SER A 25 -2.97 5.65 10.05
N THR A 26 -3.21 5.85 11.36
CA THR A 26 -2.12 6.07 12.33
C THR A 26 -1.20 4.85 12.38
N LEU A 27 -1.78 3.64 12.46
CA LEU A 27 -0.98 2.40 12.44
C LEU A 27 -0.18 2.27 11.14
N LEU A 28 -0.82 2.56 10.00
CA LEU A 28 -0.15 2.53 8.70
C LEU A 28 1.02 3.54 8.65
N ASN A 29 0.84 4.74 9.19
CA ASN A 29 1.88 5.76 9.27
C ASN A 29 3.05 5.33 10.17
N LEU A 30 2.77 4.67 11.28
CA LEU A 30 3.79 4.11 12.16
C LEU A 30 4.61 3.02 11.46
N LEU A 31 3.95 2.06 10.80
CA LEU A 31 4.61 1.02 10.01
C LEU A 31 5.47 1.60 8.88
N GLY A 32 4.98 2.67 8.26
CA GLY A 32 5.68 3.37 7.18
C GLY A 32 6.75 4.36 7.65
N GLY A 33 6.93 4.55 8.95
CA GLY A 33 7.89 5.53 9.49
C GLY A 33 7.56 6.98 9.14
N LEU A 34 6.26 7.30 8.94
CA LEU A 34 5.76 8.67 8.78
C LEU A 34 5.42 9.31 10.12
N ASP A 35 5.24 8.49 11.14
CA ASP A 35 4.97 8.91 12.52
C ASP A 35 5.85 8.08 13.46
N THR A 36 5.96 8.49 14.71
CA THR A 36 6.79 7.84 15.74
C THR A 36 5.93 7.31 16.89
N VAL A 37 6.31 6.16 17.43
CA VAL A 37 5.62 5.60 18.61
C VAL A 37 5.98 6.37 19.89
N THR A 38 5.02 6.50 20.78
CA THR A 38 5.28 7.03 22.14
C THR A 38 6.07 6.01 22.97
N SER A 39 5.80 4.71 22.77
CA SER A 39 6.50 3.61 23.42
C SER A 39 6.26 2.32 22.64
N GLY A 40 7.05 1.28 22.91
CA GLY A 40 6.98 0.00 22.22
C GLY A 40 8.05 -0.14 21.14
N LYS A 41 7.89 -1.14 20.27
CA LYS A 41 8.87 -1.47 19.22
C LYS A 41 8.16 -1.73 17.90
N ILE A 42 8.79 -1.31 16.80
CA ILE A 42 8.39 -1.66 15.44
C ILE A 42 9.60 -2.28 14.76
N ILE A 43 9.50 -3.57 14.46
CA ILE A 43 10.57 -4.33 13.81
C ILE A 43 10.13 -4.63 12.38
N VAL A 44 10.89 -4.14 11.40
CA VAL A 44 10.66 -4.42 9.99
C VAL A 44 11.96 -4.97 9.38
N ASP A 45 11.89 -6.13 8.76
CA ASP A 45 13.06 -6.82 8.18
C ASP A 45 14.25 -6.91 9.17
N GLY A 46 13.94 -7.19 10.45
CA GLY A 46 14.92 -7.28 11.54
C GLY A 46 15.46 -5.95 12.07
N ASN A 47 14.97 -4.82 11.57
CA ASN A 47 15.40 -3.48 11.99
C ASN A 47 14.38 -2.84 12.93
N ASN A 48 14.83 -2.29 14.05
CA ASN A 48 14.01 -1.50 14.96
C ASN A 48 13.83 -0.08 14.43
N ILE A 49 12.74 0.18 13.72
CA ILE A 49 12.53 1.47 13.06
C ILE A 49 12.12 2.59 14.02
N GLU A 50 11.59 2.26 15.20
CA GLU A 50 11.25 3.25 16.23
C GLU A 50 12.49 3.97 16.79
N SER A 51 13.68 3.38 16.66
CA SER A 51 14.94 3.98 17.09
C SER A 51 15.61 4.82 16.00
N PHE A 52 15.03 4.87 14.78
CA PHE A 52 15.60 5.58 13.65
C PHE A 52 15.43 7.10 13.79
N ASN A 53 16.48 7.86 13.46
CA ASN A 53 16.38 9.29 13.26
C ASN A 53 15.75 9.64 11.91
N ASP A 54 15.44 10.91 11.65
CA ASP A 54 14.75 11.38 10.44
C ASP A 54 15.45 10.95 9.15
N ASN A 55 16.78 10.99 9.11
CA ASN A 55 17.54 10.55 7.94
C ASN A 55 17.45 9.04 7.71
N GLN A 56 17.43 8.24 8.78
CA GLN A 56 17.26 6.79 8.70
C GLN A 56 15.83 6.44 8.30
N LEU A 57 14.81 7.12 8.85
CA LEU A 57 13.41 6.96 8.43
C LEU A 57 13.20 7.34 6.96
N THR A 58 13.87 8.40 6.49
CA THR A 58 13.81 8.78 5.08
C THR A 58 14.39 7.69 4.17
N LYS A 59 15.54 7.10 4.53
CA LYS A 59 16.14 5.98 3.80
C LYS A 59 15.28 4.72 3.87
N TYR A 60 14.67 4.44 5.02
CA TYR A 60 13.74 3.33 5.20
C TYR A 60 12.53 3.47 4.28
N ARG A 61 11.86 4.63 4.28
CA ARG A 61 10.73 4.89 3.36
C ARG A 61 11.14 4.79 1.90
N ALA A 62 12.28 5.36 1.56
CA ALA A 62 12.78 5.33 0.19
C ALA A 62 12.97 3.90 -0.31
N LYS A 63 13.54 3.02 0.49
CA LYS A 63 13.93 1.66 0.09
C LYS A 63 12.84 0.62 0.33
N ASN A 64 12.20 0.63 1.50
CA ASN A 64 11.39 -0.50 1.96
C ASN A 64 9.88 -0.31 1.79
N VAL A 65 9.38 0.95 1.72
CA VAL A 65 7.95 1.21 1.81
C VAL A 65 7.41 1.85 0.54
N GLY A 66 6.41 1.25 -0.08
CA GLY A 66 5.57 1.86 -1.11
C GLY A 66 4.25 2.32 -0.52
N PHE A 67 3.96 3.62 -0.57
CA PHE A 67 2.67 4.16 -0.12
C PHE A 67 1.69 4.31 -1.27
N ILE A 68 0.44 3.89 -1.04
CA ILE A 68 -0.70 4.04 -1.94
C ILE A 68 -1.84 4.67 -1.14
N PHE A 69 -2.29 5.85 -1.56
CA PHE A 69 -3.31 6.64 -0.88
C PHE A 69 -4.62 6.69 -1.66
N GLN A 70 -5.72 7.02 -0.98
CA GLN A 70 -7.04 7.19 -1.56
C GLN A 70 -7.07 8.31 -2.64
N PHE A 71 -6.32 9.39 -2.45
CA PHE A 71 -6.27 10.56 -3.35
C PHE A 71 -5.02 10.57 -4.24
N TYR A 72 -4.53 9.43 -4.64
CA TYR A 72 -3.46 9.19 -5.64
C TYR A 72 -2.14 9.93 -5.38
N ASN A 73 -2.15 11.17 -4.89
CA ASN A 73 -1.00 12.04 -4.61
C ASN A 73 0.00 12.14 -5.77
N LEU A 74 -0.52 12.23 -7.00
CA LEU A 74 0.29 12.45 -8.18
C LEU A 74 0.72 13.91 -8.27
N ILE A 75 1.89 14.16 -8.86
CA ILE A 75 2.36 15.51 -9.18
C ILE A 75 1.64 15.95 -10.44
N PRO A 76 0.78 16.99 -10.39
CA PRO A 76 -0.14 17.33 -11.49
C PRO A 76 0.55 17.81 -12.75
N ASN A 77 1.74 18.40 -12.62
CA ASN A 77 2.54 18.95 -13.72
C ASN A 77 3.54 17.93 -14.32
N LEU A 78 3.49 16.69 -13.89
CA LEU A 78 4.27 15.58 -14.43
C LEU A 78 3.34 14.59 -15.13
N THR A 79 3.79 14.05 -16.24
CA THR A 79 3.11 12.95 -16.94
C THR A 79 3.08 11.68 -16.08
N ALA A 80 2.32 10.67 -16.49
CA ALA A 80 2.30 9.37 -15.82
C ALA A 80 3.71 8.75 -15.73
N LEU A 81 4.48 8.83 -16.82
CA LEU A 81 5.85 8.32 -16.87
C LEU A 81 6.76 9.09 -15.90
N GLU A 82 6.74 10.40 -15.93
CA GLU A 82 7.56 11.24 -15.05
C GLU A 82 7.20 11.06 -13.58
N ASN A 83 5.91 10.87 -13.23
CA ASN A 83 5.49 10.53 -11.87
C ASN A 83 6.12 9.21 -11.37
N VAL A 84 6.26 8.22 -12.24
CA VAL A 84 6.90 6.93 -11.91
C VAL A 84 8.42 7.08 -11.85
N GLU A 85 9.02 7.77 -12.82
CA GLU A 85 10.48 7.94 -12.92
C GLU A 85 11.08 8.86 -11.87
N LEU A 86 10.27 9.70 -11.23
CA LEU A 86 10.69 10.50 -10.07
C LEU A 86 11.35 9.66 -8.98
N MET A 87 11.01 8.37 -8.90
CA MET A 87 11.63 7.46 -7.94
C MET A 87 13.11 7.19 -8.24
N LYS A 88 13.60 7.37 -9.46
CA LYS A 88 15.03 7.22 -9.83
C LYS A 88 15.93 8.10 -8.96
N ASP A 89 15.50 9.37 -8.81
CA ASP A 89 16.28 10.37 -8.08
C ASP A 89 16.26 10.14 -6.56
N ILE A 90 15.30 9.34 -6.07
CA ILE A 90 15.11 9.09 -4.64
C ILE A 90 15.86 7.84 -4.15
N VAL A 91 15.95 6.80 -4.99
CA VAL A 91 16.44 5.49 -4.52
C VAL A 91 17.73 5.02 -5.19
N ASP A 92 18.30 5.79 -6.09
CA ASP A 92 19.52 5.44 -6.86
C ASP A 92 19.42 4.03 -7.49
N VAL A 93 18.27 3.73 -8.08
CA VAL A 93 17.97 2.47 -8.75
C VAL A 93 17.56 2.78 -10.19
N ASP A 94 18.08 2.00 -11.12
CA ASP A 94 17.63 2.09 -12.51
C ASP A 94 16.18 1.60 -12.62
N ILE A 95 15.28 2.52 -12.98
CA ILE A 95 13.84 2.27 -13.11
C ILE A 95 13.46 2.44 -14.58
N ASP A 96 13.02 1.38 -15.20
CA ASP A 96 12.35 1.43 -16.51
C ASP A 96 10.88 1.81 -16.30
N GLY A 97 10.58 3.11 -16.28
CA GLY A 97 9.24 3.63 -16.04
C GLY A 97 8.19 3.11 -17.03
N MET A 98 8.57 2.90 -18.29
CA MET A 98 7.67 2.31 -19.31
C MET A 98 7.30 0.87 -18.97
N LYS A 99 8.27 0.06 -18.54
CA LYS A 99 8.01 -1.32 -18.11
C LYS A 99 7.14 -1.37 -16.87
N VAL A 100 7.36 -0.47 -15.92
CA VAL A 100 6.52 -0.37 -14.71
C VAL A 100 5.08 0.05 -15.08
N LEU A 101 4.89 1.06 -15.95
CA LEU A 101 3.55 1.44 -16.43
C LEU A 101 2.87 0.31 -17.18
N ALA A 102 3.61 -0.45 -18.00
CA ALA A 102 3.05 -1.61 -18.69
C ALA A 102 2.54 -2.68 -17.71
N SER A 103 3.23 -2.91 -16.57
CA SER A 103 2.82 -3.88 -15.56
C SER A 103 1.49 -3.56 -14.87
N VAL A 104 1.09 -2.29 -14.88
CA VAL A 104 -0.22 -1.82 -14.39
C VAL A 104 -1.22 -1.51 -15.51
N GLY A 105 -0.88 -1.84 -16.77
CA GLY A 105 -1.76 -1.66 -17.93
C GLY A 105 -1.84 -0.24 -18.48
N LEU A 106 -0.83 0.61 -18.22
CA LEU A 106 -0.81 2.03 -18.59
C LEU A 106 0.25 2.43 -19.63
N ASN A 107 0.80 1.48 -20.38
CA ASN A 107 1.84 1.75 -21.38
C ASN A 107 1.42 2.80 -22.43
N ARG A 108 0.13 2.88 -22.78
CA ARG A 108 -0.40 3.85 -23.76
C ARG A 108 -0.69 5.23 -23.16
N HIS A 109 -0.63 5.35 -21.83
CA HIS A 109 -0.96 6.58 -21.08
C HIS A 109 0.28 7.29 -20.54
N ALA A 110 1.49 6.83 -20.91
CA ALA A 110 2.76 7.30 -20.37
C ALA A 110 2.95 8.82 -20.42
N ASN A 111 2.53 9.43 -21.52
CA ASN A 111 2.68 10.88 -21.78
C ASN A 111 1.47 11.71 -21.34
N GLN A 112 0.47 11.12 -20.69
CA GLN A 112 -0.71 11.85 -20.20
C GLN A 112 -0.43 12.43 -18.81
N PHE A 113 -0.96 13.63 -18.57
CA PHE A 113 -0.97 14.28 -17.26
C PHE A 113 -2.10 13.71 -16.39
N PRO A 114 -2.01 13.80 -15.05
CA PRO A 114 -3.07 13.34 -14.15
C PRO A 114 -4.47 13.86 -14.51
N SER A 115 -4.58 15.12 -14.96
CA SER A 115 -5.86 15.71 -15.38
C SER A 115 -6.50 15.05 -16.62
N GLN A 116 -5.74 14.27 -17.38
CA GLN A 116 -6.20 13.57 -18.59
C GLN A 116 -6.53 12.11 -18.31
N LEU A 117 -6.31 11.65 -17.07
CA LEU A 117 -6.50 10.28 -16.63
C LEU A 117 -7.79 10.13 -15.81
N SER A 118 -8.50 9.04 -16.00
CA SER A 118 -9.58 8.63 -15.09
C SER A 118 -9.06 8.34 -13.68
N GLY A 119 -9.94 8.34 -12.67
CA GLY A 119 -9.54 8.04 -11.29
C GLY A 119 -8.82 6.69 -11.16
N GLY A 120 -9.30 5.66 -11.85
CA GLY A 120 -8.66 4.34 -11.85
C GLY A 120 -7.28 4.32 -12.52
N GLU A 121 -7.09 5.11 -13.58
CA GLU A 121 -5.78 5.27 -14.22
C GLU A 121 -4.82 6.06 -13.33
N GLN A 122 -5.27 7.12 -12.67
CA GLN A 122 -4.47 7.85 -11.68
C GLN A 122 -4.03 6.94 -10.53
N GLN A 123 -4.94 6.09 -10.03
CA GLN A 123 -4.59 5.11 -9.00
C GLN A 123 -3.56 4.10 -9.49
N ARG A 124 -3.66 3.63 -10.73
CA ARG A 124 -2.64 2.75 -11.32
C ARG A 124 -1.29 3.44 -11.47
N VAL A 125 -1.24 4.73 -11.82
CA VAL A 125 0.01 5.51 -11.81
C VAL A 125 0.59 5.60 -10.40
N SER A 126 -0.25 5.86 -9.39
CA SER A 126 0.17 5.88 -7.98
C SER A 126 0.77 4.54 -7.54
N ILE A 127 0.13 3.43 -7.91
CA ILE A 127 0.64 2.08 -7.65
C ILE A 127 1.95 1.86 -8.40
N ALA A 128 2.02 2.20 -9.70
CA ALA A 128 3.24 2.09 -10.50
C ALA A 128 4.41 2.83 -9.84
N ARG A 129 4.20 4.06 -9.41
CA ARG A 129 5.19 4.84 -8.67
C ARG A 129 5.62 4.14 -7.36
N ALA A 130 4.69 3.60 -6.61
CA ALA A 130 4.98 2.91 -5.35
C ALA A 130 5.83 1.65 -5.56
N VAL A 131 5.55 0.86 -6.61
CA VAL A 131 6.25 -0.40 -6.89
C VAL A 131 7.52 -0.24 -7.72
N ALA A 132 7.73 0.90 -8.37
CA ALA A 132 8.89 1.15 -9.24
C ALA A 132 10.23 0.88 -8.55
N LYS A 133 10.32 1.16 -7.28
CA LYS A 133 11.50 0.95 -6.44
C LYS A 133 11.59 -0.44 -5.81
N LYS A 134 10.66 -1.36 -6.12
CA LYS A 134 10.58 -2.72 -5.59
C LYS A 134 10.63 -2.77 -4.06
N PRO A 135 9.71 -2.08 -3.37
CA PRO A 135 9.70 -2.05 -1.91
C PRO A 135 9.37 -3.43 -1.33
N SER A 136 9.85 -3.73 -0.12
CA SER A 136 9.48 -4.97 0.59
C SER A 136 8.02 -4.94 1.07
N MET A 137 7.46 -3.73 1.28
CA MET A 137 6.11 -3.56 1.80
C MET A 137 5.34 -2.45 1.06
N LEU A 138 4.08 -2.75 0.72
CA LEU A 138 3.10 -1.80 0.20
C LEU A 138 2.09 -1.46 1.30
N LEU A 139 1.98 -0.19 1.64
CA LEU A 139 1.04 0.34 2.62
C LEU A 139 -0.06 1.12 1.89
N CYS A 140 -1.29 0.61 1.96
CA CYS A 140 -2.43 1.13 1.18
C CYS A 140 -3.49 1.69 2.14
N ASP A 141 -3.74 3.00 2.06
CA ASP A 141 -4.80 3.67 2.82
C ASP A 141 -6.02 3.89 1.93
N GLU A 142 -7.09 3.09 2.14
CA GLU A 142 -8.35 3.12 1.37
C GLU A 142 -8.11 3.17 -0.14
N PRO A 143 -7.33 2.25 -0.75
CA PRO A 143 -6.83 2.39 -2.12
C PRO A 143 -7.93 2.43 -3.19
N THR A 144 -9.17 2.12 -2.84
CA THR A 144 -10.33 2.11 -3.75
C THR A 144 -11.44 3.06 -3.33
N GLY A 145 -11.25 3.83 -2.26
CA GLY A 145 -12.30 4.67 -1.68
C GLY A 145 -12.85 5.77 -2.59
N ALA A 146 -12.11 6.16 -3.64
CA ALA A 146 -12.53 7.15 -4.63
C ALA A 146 -12.93 6.53 -5.99
N LEU A 147 -13.07 5.20 -6.08
CA LEU A 147 -13.30 4.47 -7.33
C LEU A 147 -14.67 3.79 -7.35
N ASP A 148 -15.22 3.59 -8.54
CA ASP A 148 -16.36 2.69 -8.74
C ASP A 148 -15.99 1.23 -8.43
N SER A 149 -16.99 0.40 -8.14
CA SER A 149 -16.79 -0.98 -7.69
C SER A 149 -15.96 -1.80 -8.70
N LYS A 150 -16.24 -1.69 -10.00
CA LYS A 150 -15.54 -2.47 -11.04
C LYS A 150 -14.06 -2.09 -11.12
N THR A 151 -13.75 -0.81 -11.10
CA THR A 151 -12.39 -0.28 -11.09
C THR A 151 -11.70 -0.65 -9.78
N GLY A 152 -12.40 -0.55 -8.65
CA GLY A 152 -11.90 -0.95 -7.32
C GLY A 152 -11.46 -2.40 -7.28
N VAL A 153 -12.29 -3.34 -7.77
CA VAL A 153 -11.94 -4.76 -7.89
C VAL A 153 -10.66 -4.96 -8.69
N SER A 154 -10.52 -4.27 -9.82
CA SER A 154 -9.33 -4.36 -10.67
C SER A 154 -8.05 -3.88 -9.95
N ILE A 155 -8.14 -2.81 -9.16
CA ILE A 155 -7.03 -2.31 -8.34
C ILE A 155 -6.66 -3.29 -7.22
N LEU A 156 -7.66 -3.80 -6.49
CA LEU A 156 -7.41 -4.76 -5.41
C LEU A 156 -6.83 -6.08 -5.92
N ASN A 157 -7.30 -6.55 -7.09
CA ASN A 157 -6.72 -7.73 -7.74
C ASN A 157 -5.26 -7.50 -8.16
N LEU A 158 -4.93 -6.29 -8.64
CA LEU A 158 -3.54 -5.92 -8.93
C LEU A 158 -2.68 -6.00 -7.66
N LEU A 159 -3.15 -5.46 -6.54
CA LEU A 159 -2.43 -5.49 -5.25
C LEU A 159 -2.30 -6.93 -4.72
N GLN A 160 -3.35 -7.75 -4.77
CA GLN A 160 -3.30 -9.16 -4.37
C GLN A 160 -2.28 -9.94 -5.22
N ASN A 161 -2.25 -9.71 -6.53
CA ASN A 161 -1.27 -10.34 -7.41
C ASN A 161 0.17 -9.93 -7.11
N MET A 162 0.41 -8.72 -6.59
CA MET A 162 1.75 -8.30 -6.15
C MET A 162 2.22 -9.08 -4.92
N SER A 163 1.33 -9.40 -3.99
CA SER A 163 1.65 -10.28 -2.86
C SER A 163 1.98 -11.69 -3.37
N VAL A 164 1.09 -12.31 -4.14
CA VAL A 164 1.23 -13.70 -4.58
C VAL A 164 2.41 -13.92 -5.54
N ASN A 165 2.62 -13.02 -6.51
CA ASN A 165 3.58 -13.24 -7.59
C ASN A 165 4.96 -12.61 -7.32
N ASN A 166 5.02 -11.53 -6.55
CA ASN A 166 6.24 -10.77 -6.31
C ASN A 166 6.75 -10.91 -4.88
N ASN A 167 6.07 -11.68 -4.04
CA ASN A 167 6.36 -11.82 -2.60
C ASN A 167 6.41 -10.46 -1.87
N SER A 168 5.64 -9.48 -2.34
CA SER A 168 5.56 -8.17 -1.70
C SER A 168 4.55 -8.23 -0.57
N THR A 169 4.92 -7.84 0.63
CA THR A 169 3.95 -7.69 1.74
C THR A 169 3.00 -6.54 1.42
N VAL A 170 1.69 -6.80 1.41
CA VAL A 170 0.67 -5.80 1.11
C VAL A 170 -0.23 -5.61 2.32
N VAL A 171 -0.25 -4.39 2.87
CA VAL A 171 -1.10 -4.03 4.02
C VAL A 171 -2.11 -3.00 3.56
N ILE A 172 -3.39 -3.36 3.59
CA ILE A 172 -4.51 -2.47 3.22
C ILE A 172 -5.30 -2.09 4.46
N VAL A 173 -5.42 -0.82 4.74
CA VAL A 173 -6.42 -0.33 5.70
C VAL A 173 -7.68 0.06 4.95
N THR A 174 -8.82 -0.43 5.41
CA THR A 174 -10.12 -0.16 4.80
C THR A 174 -11.28 -0.36 5.78
N HIS A 175 -12.43 0.18 5.45
CA HIS A 175 -13.70 -0.13 6.13
C HIS A 175 -14.52 -1.20 5.37
N ASN A 176 -14.08 -1.61 4.18
CA ASN A 176 -14.77 -2.63 3.38
C ASN A 176 -14.49 -4.05 3.91
N ALA A 177 -15.46 -4.59 4.67
CA ALA A 177 -15.34 -5.91 5.28
C ALA A 177 -15.32 -7.08 4.27
N ILE A 178 -15.77 -6.87 3.02
CA ILE A 178 -15.76 -7.91 1.99
C ILE A 178 -14.33 -8.36 1.68
N LEU A 179 -13.38 -7.42 1.72
CA LEU A 179 -11.97 -7.68 1.43
C LEU A 179 -11.32 -8.65 2.45
N ALA A 180 -11.89 -8.79 3.65
CA ALA A 180 -11.43 -9.76 4.64
C ALA A 180 -11.36 -11.20 4.11
N LYS A 181 -12.25 -11.56 3.17
CA LYS A 181 -12.29 -12.91 2.58
C LYS A 181 -11.12 -13.19 1.64
N ALA A 182 -10.44 -12.14 1.16
CA ALA A 182 -9.31 -12.26 0.25
C ALA A 182 -7.95 -12.11 0.95
N ALA A 183 -7.94 -11.72 2.22
CA ALA A 183 -6.72 -11.52 2.99
C ALA A 183 -6.20 -12.84 3.57
N ASP A 184 -4.87 -12.99 3.65
CA ASP A 184 -4.22 -14.05 4.42
C ASP A 184 -4.41 -13.80 5.91
N LYS A 185 -4.34 -12.54 6.33
CA LYS A 185 -4.52 -12.09 7.71
C LYS A 185 -5.42 -10.87 7.79
N VAL A 186 -6.36 -10.92 8.72
CA VAL A 186 -7.27 -9.80 9.02
C VAL A 186 -7.04 -9.30 10.42
N ILE A 187 -6.71 -8.03 10.57
CA ILE A 187 -6.54 -7.36 11.86
C ILE A 187 -7.72 -6.39 12.04
N ARG A 188 -8.54 -6.59 13.07
CA ARG A 188 -9.65 -5.68 13.39
C ARG A 188 -9.23 -4.72 14.47
N ILE A 189 -9.37 -3.42 14.18
CA ILE A 189 -9.04 -2.33 15.11
C ILE A 189 -10.31 -1.59 15.51
N LYS A 190 -10.45 -1.37 16.81
CA LYS A 190 -11.51 -0.58 17.40
C LYS A 190 -10.98 0.25 18.56
N ASN A 191 -11.28 1.56 18.55
CA ASN A 191 -10.84 2.49 19.61
C ASN A 191 -9.33 2.41 19.90
N GLY A 192 -8.52 2.32 18.85
CA GLY A 192 -7.07 2.25 18.97
C GLY A 192 -6.48 0.92 19.44
N LYS A 193 -7.30 -0.12 19.64
CA LYS A 193 -6.87 -1.46 20.10
C LYS A 193 -7.18 -2.52 19.07
N ILE A 194 -6.44 -3.62 19.11
CA ILE A 194 -6.78 -4.82 18.33
C ILE A 194 -7.95 -5.52 19.01
N GLU A 195 -9.05 -5.65 18.27
CA GLU A 195 -10.24 -6.40 18.69
C GLU A 195 -10.07 -7.90 18.38
N SER A 196 -9.50 -8.22 17.22
CA SER A 196 -9.20 -9.60 16.81
C SER A 196 -8.17 -9.64 15.70
N ILE A 197 -7.45 -10.77 15.63
CA ILE A 197 -6.60 -11.16 14.50
C ILE A 197 -7.12 -12.50 14.00
N THR A 198 -7.38 -12.58 12.70
CA THR A 198 -7.86 -13.81 12.05
C THR A 198 -6.90 -14.19 10.93
N ILE A 199 -6.40 -15.41 10.94
CA ILE A 199 -5.63 -16.00 9.84
C ILE A 199 -6.61 -16.75 8.95
N ASN A 200 -6.52 -16.54 7.64
CA ASN A 200 -7.38 -17.20 6.66
C ASN A 200 -6.54 -18.25 5.92
N GLU A 201 -6.83 -19.51 6.17
CA GLU A 201 -6.11 -20.63 5.57
C GLU A 201 -6.38 -20.79 4.05
N ASN A 202 -7.49 -20.25 3.57
CA ASN A 202 -7.91 -20.35 2.17
C ASN A 202 -8.45 -18.98 1.67
N PRO A 203 -7.58 -17.98 1.47
CA PRO A 203 -7.99 -16.67 0.99
C PRO A 203 -8.57 -16.77 -0.42
N LYS A 204 -9.68 -16.08 -0.65
CA LYS A 204 -10.32 -16.02 -1.96
C LYS A 204 -9.57 -15.04 -2.87
N LYS A 205 -9.71 -15.25 -4.18
CA LYS A 205 -9.30 -14.18 -5.11
C LYS A 205 -10.25 -12.99 -4.97
N VAL A 206 -9.70 -11.80 -5.07
CA VAL A 206 -10.50 -10.56 -5.03
C VAL A 206 -11.60 -10.57 -6.10
N THR A 207 -11.30 -11.16 -7.27
CA THR A 207 -12.25 -11.30 -8.39
C THR A 207 -13.45 -12.20 -8.11
N ASP A 208 -13.36 -13.07 -7.11
CA ASP A 208 -14.39 -14.05 -6.76
C ASP A 208 -15.31 -13.54 -5.64
N LEU A 209 -15.10 -12.30 -5.19
CA LEU A 209 -15.91 -11.68 -4.15
C LEU A 209 -17.12 -10.95 -4.75
N GLU A 210 -18.24 -10.98 -4.03
CA GLU A 210 -19.45 -10.21 -4.36
C GLU A 210 -19.30 -8.79 -3.77
N TRP A 211 -19.18 -7.80 -4.64
CA TRP A 211 -18.89 -6.39 -4.31
C TRP A 211 -20.14 -5.51 -4.32
#